data_8bb999fa10fcb7555687ef2a7fd4f5ae
#
_entry.id   8bb999fa10fcb7555687ef2a7fd4f5ae
#
_cell.length_a   1.000
_cell.length_b   1.000
_cell.length_c   1.000
_cell.angle_alpha   90.00
_cell.angle_beta   90.00
_cell.angle_gamma   90.00
#
_symmetry.space_group_name_H-M   'P 1'
#
loop_
_entity.id
_entity.type
_entity.pdbx_description
1 polymer ?
#
loop_
_entity_poly.entity_id
_entity_poly.type
_entity_poly.pdbx_seq_one_letter_code
_entity_poly.pdbx_strand_id
1 'polypeptide(L)'
;YDAQDLLMSVANEIGIQLITSKLIVYATPKDSTGLEKGIYSPIDELDKNKYNIHTISGTQQRKMLRNGEPIPEWFSFQNVVEELQKGFCPRNKRGFCIYLVGLSGSGKTTITKALHSRLLELESHRKCSILDGDVARQELSKGLTFSKMDRSINVRRIGYVASEIVKHNGIVLCANIAPYENDRQVNKERISVYGDYIEVFVNTKLKECENRDVKGLYKKARLGIIPTFTGISDPFEIPTNPEIVLDG
;
A
#
# COMPACT_ATOMS: atom_id res chain seq x y z
N TYR A 1 -24.63 -11.89 20.38
CA TYR A 1 -25.96 -11.86 20.99
C TYR A 1 -26.42 -10.45 21.35
N ASP A 2 -25.54 -9.57 21.82
CA ASP A 2 -25.91 -8.21 22.25
C ASP A 2 -26.77 -7.41 21.23
N ALA A 3 -26.51 -7.63 19.93
CA ALA A 3 -27.31 -6.99 18.89
C ALA A 3 -28.71 -7.61 18.73
N GLN A 4 -28.87 -8.91 18.96
CA GLN A 4 -30.17 -9.57 18.93
C GLN A 4 -30.98 -9.16 20.15
N ASP A 5 -30.35 -9.12 21.31
CA ASP A 5 -30.99 -8.73 22.57
C ASP A 5 -31.45 -7.26 22.50
N LEU A 6 -30.64 -6.39 21.95
CA LEU A 6 -30.99 -4.98 21.73
C LEU A 6 -32.20 -4.87 20.75
N LEU A 7 -32.15 -5.60 19.62
CA LEU A 7 -33.24 -5.58 18.65
C LEU A 7 -34.52 -6.17 19.24
N MET A 8 -34.44 -7.23 20.07
CA MET A 8 -35.60 -7.79 20.75
C MET A 8 -36.23 -6.78 21.70
N SER A 9 -35.44 -5.96 22.39
CA SER A 9 -35.97 -4.96 23.33
C SER A 9 -36.80 -3.86 22.67
N VAL A 10 -36.51 -3.55 21.38
CA VAL A 10 -37.18 -2.46 20.63
C VAL A 10 -38.08 -2.95 19.51
N ALA A 11 -38.12 -4.26 19.24
CA ALA A 11 -38.84 -4.85 18.10
C ALA A 11 -40.35 -4.47 18.07
N ASN A 12 -40.99 -4.46 19.24
CA ASN A 12 -42.41 -4.10 19.37
C ASN A 12 -42.65 -2.61 19.08
N GLU A 13 -41.74 -1.72 19.47
CA GLU A 13 -41.86 -0.27 19.24
C GLU A 13 -41.74 0.07 17.76
N ILE A 14 -40.82 -0.62 17.04
CA ILE A 14 -40.59 -0.36 15.61
C ILE A 14 -41.43 -1.24 14.69
N GLY A 15 -42.28 -2.11 15.25
CA GLY A 15 -43.26 -2.91 14.50
C GLY A 15 -42.61 -3.99 13.61
N ILE A 16 -41.47 -4.57 14.01
CA ILE A 16 -40.80 -5.65 13.27
C ILE A 16 -40.93 -6.99 13.99
N GLN A 17 -41.00 -8.07 13.22
CA GLN A 17 -40.88 -9.43 13.74
C GLN A 17 -39.41 -9.86 13.64
N LEU A 18 -38.78 -10.14 14.78
CA LEU A 18 -37.42 -10.61 14.83
C LEU A 18 -37.35 -12.15 14.75
N ILE A 19 -36.60 -12.65 13.77
CA ILE A 19 -36.25 -14.06 13.69
C ILE A 19 -34.80 -14.20 14.18
N THR A 20 -34.64 -14.80 15.35
CA THR A 20 -33.32 -15.06 15.94
C THR A 20 -32.73 -16.36 15.41
N SER A 21 -31.43 -16.39 15.16
CA SER A 21 -30.70 -17.62 14.84
C SER A 21 -29.74 -17.98 15.98
N LYS A 22 -29.61 -19.27 16.26
CA LYS A 22 -28.60 -19.76 17.19
C LYS A 22 -27.21 -19.61 16.60
N LEU A 23 -26.21 -19.36 17.45
CA LEU A 23 -24.83 -19.33 17.01
C LEU A 23 -24.35 -20.76 16.73
N ILE A 24 -24.15 -21.06 15.45
CA ILE A 24 -23.59 -22.34 15.00
C ILE A 24 -22.07 -22.26 15.07
N VAL A 25 -21.45 -23.24 15.69
CA VAL A 25 -20.00 -23.38 15.78
C VAL A 25 -19.54 -24.73 15.23
N TYR A 26 -18.29 -24.80 14.81
CA TYR A 26 -17.65 -26.06 14.46
C TYR A 26 -16.99 -26.64 15.70
N ALA A 27 -17.24 -27.91 15.99
CA ALA A 27 -16.74 -28.56 17.20
C ALA A 27 -16.14 -29.93 16.87
N THR A 28 -14.97 -30.23 17.44
CA THR A 28 -14.30 -31.52 17.30
C THR A 28 -14.27 -32.27 18.63
N PRO A 29 -14.44 -33.61 18.66
CA PRO A 29 -14.26 -34.39 19.88
C PRO A 29 -12.87 -34.20 20.48
N LYS A 30 -12.75 -34.10 21.80
CA LYS A 30 -11.46 -33.87 22.49
C LYS A 30 -10.47 -35.05 22.36
N ASP A 31 -10.96 -36.21 22.06
CA ASP A 31 -10.18 -37.44 21.80
C ASP A 31 -9.75 -37.56 20.32
N SER A 32 -10.20 -36.66 19.49
CA SER A 32 -9.86 -36.61 18.05
C SER A 32 -8.59 -35.82 17.79
N THR A 33 -7.68 -36.37 16.99
CA THR A 33 -6.42 -35.73 16.61
C THR A 33 -6.53 -34.85 15.36
N GLY A 34 -7.72 -34.71 14.74
CA GLY A 34 -7.90 -33.95 13.49
C GLY A 34 -9.16 -33.11 13.47
N LEU A 35 -9.12 -32.03 12.64
CA LEU A 35 -10.25 -31.14 12.40
C LEU A 35 -11.33 -31.76 11.48
N GLU A 36 -11.02 -32.84 10.78
CA GLU A 36 -11.90 -33.46 9.77
C GLU A 36 -13.12 -34.21 10.34
N LYS A 37 -13.11 -34.51 11.66
CA LYS A 37 -14.19 -35.24 12.34
C LYS A 37 -15.11 -34.35 13.15
N GLY A 38 -15.17 -33.08 12.84
CA GLY A 38 -16.01 -32.12 13.55
C GLY A 38 -17.47 -32.14 13.09
N ILE A 39 -18.30 -31.53 13.92
CA ILE A 39 -19.73 -31.34 13.67
C ILE A 39 -20.08 -29.85 13.76
N TYR A 40 -21.09 -29.41 13.02
CA TYR A 40 -21.70 -28.09 13.21
C TYR A 40 -22.88 -28.24 14.16
N SER A 41 -22.87 -27.47 15.23
CA SER A 41 -23.94 -27.49 16.23
C SER A 41 -24.14 -26.11 16.86
N PRO A 42 -25.36 -25.81 17.33
CA PRO A 42 -25.57 -24.65 18.18
C PRO A 42 -24.67 -24.72 19.42
N ILE A 43 -24.03 -23.60 19.77
CA ILE A 43 -23.10 -23.54 20.91
C ILE A 43 -23.77 -23.93 22.24
N ASP A 44 -25.07 -23.63 22.36
CA ASP A 44 -25.87 -23.90 23.56
C ASP A 44 -26.16 -25.41 23.75
N GLU A 45 -26.08 -26.20 22.69
CA GLU A 45 -26.38 -27.63 22.67
C GLU A 45 -25.11 -28.49 22.78
N LEU A 46 -23.92 -27.86 22.78
CA LEU A 46 -22.64 -28.56 22.85
C LEU A 46 -22.18 -28.82 24.29
N ASP A 47 -21.81 -30.07 24.59
CA ASP A 47 -21.11 -30.40 25.80
C ASP A 47 -19.64 -29.98 25.72
N LYS A 48 -19.29 -28.86 26.34
CA LYS A 48 -17.93 -28.31 26.40
C LYS A 48 -16.89 -29.25 27.03
N ASN A 49 -17.30 -30.26 27.73
CA ASN A 49 -16.39 -31.26 28.29
C ASN A 49 -15.96 -32.30 27.25
N LYS A 50 -16.78 -32.54 26.23
CA LYS A 50 -16.55 -33.54 25.18
C LYS A 50 -15.99 -32.96 23.89
N TYR A 51 -16.21 -31.67 23.64
CA TYR A 51 -15.85 -31.02 22.36
C TYR A 51 -14.93 -29.82 22.55
N ASN A 52 -14.00 -29.67 21.61
CA ASN A 52 -13.26 -28.43 21.36
C ASN A 52 -14.05 -27.58 20.40
N ILE A 53 -14.31 -26.32 20.74
CA ILE A 53 -15.06 -25.36 19.90
C ILE A 53 -14.08 -24.55 19.07
N HIS A 54 -14.30 -24.49 17.77
CA HIS A 54 -13.51 -23.72 16.82
C HIS A 54 -14.35 -22.56 16.28
N THR A 55 -13.79 -21.35 16.37
CA THR A 55 -14.41 -20.13 15.86
C THR A 55 -13.36 -19.24 15.23
N ILE A 56 -13.75 -18.53 14.18
CA ILE A 56 -12.94 -17.47 13.57
C ILE A 56 -13.80 -16.21 13.54
N SER A 57 -13.34 -15.16 14.22
CA SER A 57 -14.03 -13.86 14.15
C SER A 57 -13.84 -13.20 12.79
N GLY A 58 -14.78 -12.32 12.39
CA GLY A 58 -14.64 -11.57 11.13
C GLY A 58 -13.34 -10.73 11.04
N THR A 59 -12.84 -10.24 12.18
CA THR A 59 -11.54 -9.54 12.24
C THR A 59 -10.38 -10.50 11.99
N GLN A 60 -10.43 -11.68 12.58
CA GLN A 60 -9.43 -12.72 12.39
C GLN A 60 -9.44 -13.23 10.94
N GLN A 61 -10.61 -13.49 10.36
CA GLN A 61 -10.77 -13.87 8.96
C GLN A 61 -10.13 -12.84 8.02
N ARG A 62 -10.45 -11.55 8.20
CA ARG A 62 -9.85 -10.47 7.40
C ARG A 62 -8.32 -10.41 7.55
N LYS A 63 -7.79 -10.66 8.75
CA LYS A 63 -6.35 -10.74 8.99
C LYS A 63 -5.72 -11.92 8.24
N MET A 64 -6.32 -13.11 8.33
CA MET A 64 -5.85 -14.30 7.62
C MET A 64 -5.85 -14.07 6.10
N LEU A 65 -6.94 -13.53 5.53
CA LEU A 65 -7.02 -13.20 4.11
C LEU A 65 -5.92 -12.22 3.70
N ARG A 66 -5.68 -11.16 4.48
CA ARG A 66 -4.63 -10.16 4.20
C ARG A 66 -3.21 -10.74 4.29
N ASN A 67 -2.99 -11.72 5.15
CA ASN A 67 -1.69 -12.37 5.31
C ASN A 67 -1.47 -13.52 4.31
N GLY A 68 -2.51 -13.90 3.55
CA GLY A 68 -2.47 -15.07 2.68
C GLY A 68 -2.47 -16.40 3.46
N GLU A 69 -2.92 -16.38 4.70
CA GLU A 69 -3.08 -17.56 5.53
C GLU A 69 -4.27 -18.40 5.02
N PRO A 70 -4.20 -19.72 5.02
CA PRO A 70 -5.28 -20.56 4.58
C PRO A 70 -6.50 -20.41 5.50
N ILE A 71 -7.66 -20.22 4.92
CA ILE A 71 -8.94 -20.28 5.65
C ILE A 71 -9.39 -21.72 5.69
N PRO A 72 -9.65 -22.29 6.88
CA PRO A 72 -10.07 -23.70 6.99
C PRO A 72 -11.42 -23.96 6.28
N GLU A 73 -11.55 -25.12 5.63
CA GLU A 73 -12.77 -25.51 4.91
C GLU A 73 -14.00 -25.62 5.83
N TRP A 74 -13.79 -25.97 7.10
CA TRP A 74 -14.87 -25.97 8.08
C TRP A 74 -15.43 -24.58 8.36
N PHE A 75 -14.67 -23.49 8.05
CA PHE A 75 -15.13 -22.12 8.27
C PHE A 75 -15.76 -21.52 7.04
N SER A 76 -15.20 -21.77 5.86
CA SER A 76 -15.71 -21.21 4.61
C SER A 76 -15.35 -22.08 3.41
N PHE A 77 -16.23 -22.16 2.43
CA PHE A 77 -15.98 -22.90 1.20
C PHE A 77 -14.88 -22.22 0.37
N GLN A 78 -14.08 -23.01 -0.33
CA GLN A 78 -12.92 -22.54 -1.09
C GLN A 78 -13.28 -21.47 -2.14
N ASN A 79 -14.37 -21.65 -2.86
CA ASN A 79 -14.85 -20.66 -3.85
C ASN A 79 -15.23 -19.30 -3.21
N VAL A 80 -15.77 -19.32 -1.98
CA VAL A 80 -16.06 -18.10 -1.21
C VAL A 80 -14.77 -17.44 -0.76
N VAL A 81 -13.78 -18.23 -0.32
CA VAL A 81 -12.44 -17.72 0.06
C VAL A 81 -11.76 -17.04 -1.12
N GLU A 82 -11.80 -17.65 -2.31
CA GLU A 82 -11.25 -17.07 -3.54
C GLU A 82 -11.91 -15.74 -3.90
N GLU A 83 -13.24 -15.65 -3.75
CA GLU A 83 -13.95 -14.40 -3.99
C GLU A 83 -13.61 -13.32 -2.96
N LEU A 84 -13.52 -13.69 -1.68
CA LEU A 84 -13.10 -12.78 -0.61
C LEU A 84 -11.66 -12.28 -0.81
N GLN A 85 -10.76 -13.11 -1.33
CA GLN A 85 -9.37 -12.72 -1.62
C GLN A 85 -9.27 -11.62 -2.68
N LYS A 86 -10.24 -11.45 -3.56
CA LYS A 86 -10.28 -10.32 -4.50
C LYS A 86 -10.44 -8.98 -3.77
N GLY A 87 -11.24 -8.95 -2.70
CA GLY A 87 -11.43 -7.76 -1.87
C GLY A 87 -10.38 -7.58 -0.76
N PHE A 88 -9.81 -8.68 -0.27
CA PHE A 88 -8.78 -8.72 0.79
C PHE A 88 -7.48 -9.32 0.24
N CYS A 89 -6.91 -8.65 -0.76
CA CYS A 89 -5.71 -9.12 -1.45
C CYS A 89 -4.55 -9.38 -0.46
N PRO A 90 -3.95 -10.59 -0.47
CA PRO A 90 -2.78 -10.89 0.35
C PRO A 90 -1.62 -9.94 0.08
N ARG A 91 -0.78 -9.67 1.10
CA ARG A 91 0.31 -8.70 1.02
C ARG A 91 1.22 -8.95 -0.19
N ASN A 92 1.57 -10.22 -0.47
CA ASN A 92 2.40 -10.61 -1.59
C ASN A 92 1.76 -10.40 -2.98
N LYS A 93 0.45 -10.14 -3.04
CA LYS A 93 -0.31 -9.85 -4.27
C LYS A 93 -0.76 -8.39 -4.36
N ARG A 94 -0.61 -7.60 -3.30
CA ARG A 94 -0.97 -6.17 -3.31
C ARG A 94 -0.04 -5.38 -4.21
N GLY A 95 -0.56 -4.26 -4.70
CA GLY A 95 0.26 -3.24 -5.31
C GLY A 95 1.26 -2.64 -4.32
N PHE A 96 2.36 -2.13 -4.83
CA PHE A 96 3.31 -1.38 -4.04
C PHE A 96 3.95 -0.26 -4.84
N CYS A 97 4.46 0.74 -4.12
CA CYS A 97 5.16 1.88 -4.68
C CYS A 97 6.61 1.87 -4.19
N ILE A 98 7.57 1.94 -5.11
CA ILE A 98 8.95 2.31 -4.80
C ILE A 98 9.14 3.76 -5.21
N TYR A 99 9.36 4.60 -4.22
CA TYR A 99 9.41 6.05 -4.37
C TYR A 99 10.85 6.56 -4.22
N LEU A 100 11.55 6.72 -5.37
CA LEU A 100 12.94 7.19 -5.39
C LEU A 100 12.98 8.71 -5.27
N VAL A 101 13.68 9.19 -4.25
CA VAL A 101 13.88 10.63 -3.98
C VAL A 101 15.37 10.98 -4.02
N GLY A 102 15.68 12.23 -4.33
CA GLY A 102 17.07 12.71 -4.39
C GLY A 102 17.25 13.86 -5.39
N LEU A 103 18.42 14.48 -5.39
CA LEU A 103 18.74 15.62 -6.23
C LEU A 103 18.65 15.32 -7.72
N SER A 104 18.54 16.36 -8.55
CA SER A 104 18.69 16.22 -10.00
C SER A 104 20.07 15.61 -10.31
N GLY A 105 20.17 14.67 -11.26
CA GLY A 105 21.44 14.01 -11.58
C GLY A 105 21.91 12.95 -10.58
N SER A 106 21.13 12.65 -9.52
CA SER A 106 21.53 11.64 -8.51
C SER A 106 21.52 10.19 -8.99
N GLY A 107 20.92 9.91 -10.15
CA GLY A 107 20.84 8.56 -10.73
C GLY A 107 19.48 7.88 -10.62
N LYS A 108 18.44 8.54 -10.06
CA LYS A 108 17.09 7.98 -9.89
C LYS A 108 16.54 7.30 -11.14
N THR A 109 16.53 7.99 -12.28
CA THR A 109 15.97 7.43 -13.51
C THR A 109 16.73 6.20 -14.01
N THR A 110 18.06 6.15 -13.82
CA THR A 110 18.89 4.99 -14.17
C THR A 110 18.53 3.79 -13.29
N ILE A 111 18.48 3.99 -11.98
CA ILE A 111 18.09 2.95 -11.02
C ILE A 111 16.67 2.49 -11.29
N THR A 112 15.74 3.41 -11.56
CA THR A 112 14.34 3.07 -11.86
C THR A 112 14.22 2.20 -13.10
N LYS A 113 14.94 2.51 -14.18
CA LYS A 113 14.93 1.70 -15.41
C LYS A 113 15.48 0.29 -15.17
N ALA A 114 16.62 0.16 -14.48
CA ALA A 114 17.20 -1.13 -14.13
C ALA A 114 16.25 -1.96 -13.25
N LEU A 115 15.67 -1.33 -12.22
CA LEU A 115 14.71 -1.98 -11.34
C LEU A 115 13.43 -2.39 -12.08
N HIS A 116 12.93 -1.56 -12.99
CA HIS A 116 11.78 -1.89 -13.82
C HIS A 116 12.02 -3.14 -14.65
N SER A 117 13.15 -3.22 -15.35
CA SER A 117 13.51 -4.42 -16.13
C SER A 117 13.57 -5.67 -15.25
N ARG A 118 14.17 -5.56 -14.07
CA ARG A 118 14.27 -6.68 -13.14
C ARG A 118 12.93 -7.11 -12.55
N LEU A 119 12.05 -6.16 -12.26
CA LEU A 119 10.70 -6.47 -11.77
C LEU A 119 9.84 -7.14 -12.84
N LEU A 120 9.97 -6.77 -14.11
CA LEU A 120 9.26 -7.45 -15.20
C LEU A 120 9.70 -8.92 -15.36
N GLU A 121 10.96 -9.24 -15.11
CA GLU A 121 11.46 -10.62 -15.12
C GLU A 121 10.89 -11.44 -13.94
N LEU A 122 10.79 -10.83 -12.74
CA LEU A 122 10.36 -11.52 -11.52
C LEU A 122 8.84 -11.61 -11.38
N GLU A 123 8.14 -10.58 -11.83
CA GLU A 123 6.71 -10.35 -11.61
C GLU A 123 5.95 -10.27 -12.95
N SER A 124 6.12 -11.29 -13.79
CA SER A 124 5.57 -11.31 -15.16
C SER A 124 4.04 -11.10 -15.25
N HIS A 125 3.31 -11.32 -14.14
CA HIS A 125 1.85 -11.20 -14.10
C HIS A 125 1.36 -9.82 -13.69
N ARG A 126 2.22 -8.95 -13.13
CA ARG A 126 1.82 -7.63 -12.64
C ARG A 126 2.37 -6.52 -13.52
N LYS A 127 1.50 -5.55 -13.83
CA LYS A 127 1.92 -4.36 -14.57
C LYS A 127 2.77 -3.47 -13.66
N CYS A 128 3.92 -3.03 -14.19
CA CYS A 128 4.82 -2.09 -13.52
C CYS A 128 4.84 -0.78 -14.31
N SER A 129 4.51 0.32 -13.65
CA SER A 129 4.48 1.67 -14.23
C SER A 129 5.64 2.50 -13.70
N ILE A 130 6.21 3.35 -14.55
CA ILE A 130 7.21 4.36 -14.16
C ILE A 130 6.55 5.73 -14.17
N LEU A 131 6.64 6.45 -13.07
CA LEU A 131 6.28 7.86 -12.96
C LEU A 131 7.55 8.70 -12.78
N ASP A 132 8.18 9.05 -13.90
CA ASP A 132 9.34 9.93 -13.93
C ASP A 132 8.90 11.39 -13.75
N GLY A 133 9.61 12.14 -12.92
CA GLY A 133 9.25 13.53 -12.59
C GLY A 133 9.29 14.48 -13.78
N ASP A 134 10.13 14.22 -14.79
CA ASP A 134 10.19 15.07 -16.00
C ASP A 134 8.99 14.78 -16.90
N VAL A 135 8.64 13.50 -17.09
CA VAL A 135 7.45 13.10 -17.85
C VAL A 135 6.18 13.61 -17.16
N ALA A 136 6.11 13.45 -15.84
CA ALA A 136 4.98 13.94 -15.06
C ALA A 136 4.80 15.48 -15.20
N ARG A 137 5.89 16.26 -15.33
CA ARG A 137 5.78 17.69 -15.59
C ARG A 137 5.19 18.01 -16.95
N GLN A 138 5.48 17.22 -17.95
CA GLN A 138 4.97 17.41 -19.32
C GLN A 138 3.49 17.01 -19.42
N GLU A 139 3.12 15.88 -18.80
CA GLU A 139 1.81 15.28 -19.00
C GLU A 139 0.80 15.67 -17.90
N LEU A 140 1.19 15.56 -16.61
CA LEU A 140 0.29 15.79 -15.50
C LEU A 140 0.31 17.23 -14.96
N SER A 141 1.43 17.92 -15.15
CA SER A 141 1.70 19.22 -14.50
C SER A 141 2.12 20.32 -15.47
N LYS A 142 1.66 20.21 -16.72
CA LYS A 142 1.90 21.24 -17.73
C LYS A 142 1.38 22.59 -17.23
N GLY A 143 2.24 23.61 -17.31
CA GLY A 143 1.92 24.96 -16.84
C GLY A 143 2.37 25.26 -15.39
N LEU A 144 2.76 24.27 -14.60
CA LEU A 144 3.40 24.52 -13.31
C LEU A 144 4.82 25.05 -13.48
N THR A 145 5.17 26.02 -12.65
CA THR A 145 6.51 26.60 -12.56
C THR A 145 7.43 25.79 -11.62
N PHE A 146 8.59 26.34 -11.28
CA PHE A 146 9.49 25.77 -10.28
C PHE A 146 9.36 26.45 -8.91
N SER A 147 8.28 27.17 -8.65
CA SER A 147 7.99 27.70 -7.33
C SER A 147 7.85 26.56 -6.31
N LYS A 148 8.05 26.85 -5.02
CA LYS A 148 7.86 25.88 -3.93
C LYS A 148 6.48 25.24 -4.00
N MET A 149 5.44 26.04 -4.20
CA MET A 149 4.06 25.57 -4.28
C MET A 149 3.84 24.63 -5.47
N ASP A 150 4.33 25.01 -6.65
CA ASP A 150 4.16 24.20 -7.87
C ASP A 150 4.94 22.87 -7.81
N ARG A 151 6.09 22.86 -7.12
CA ARG A 151 6.80 21.61 -6.84
C ARG A 151 5.98 20.69 -5.94
N SER A 152 5.41 21.21 -4.86
CA SER A 152 4.53 20.46 -3.96
C SER A 152 3.31 19.91 -4.72
N ILE A 153 2.65 20.72 -5.53
CA ILE A 153 1.52 20.29 -6.36
C ILE A 153 1.94 19.14 -7.29
N ASN A 154 3.08 19.26 -7.98
CA ASN A 154 3.58 18.23 -8.88
C ASN A 154 3.85 16.91 -8.13
N VAL A 155 4.52 16.97 -6.97
CA VAL A 155 4.82 15.79 -6.15
C VAL A 155 3.54 15.11 -5.67
N ARG A 156 2.55 15.88 -5.22
CA ARG A 156 1.25 15.36 -4.78
C ARG A 156 0.42 14.77 -5.91
N ARG A 157 0.47 15.33 -7.12
CA ARG A 157 -0.17 14.74 -8.31
C ARG A 157 0.43 13.39 -8.67
N ILE A 158 1.76 13.27 -8.64
CA ILE A 158 2.46 12.00 -8.86
C ILE A 158 2.03 10.98 -7.80
N GLY A 159 1.98 11.37 -6.52
CA GLY A 159 1.54 10.51 -5.43
C GLY A 159 0.09 10.06 -5.57
N TYR A 160 -0.81 10.92 -6.08
CA TYR A 160 -2.19 10.53 -6.36
C TYR A 160 -2.25 9.46 -7.45
N VAL A 161 -1.58 9.65 -8.58
CA VAL A 161 -1.54 8.64 -9.65
C VAL A 161 -0.93 7.34 -9.16
N ALA A 162 0.15 7.41 -8.38
CA ALA A 162 0.77 6.25 -7.76
C ALA A 162 -0.21 5.50 -6.85
N SER A 163 -1.00 6.20 -6.04
CA SER A 163 -1.99 5.58 -5.17
C SER A 163 -3.09 4.83 -5.94
N GLU A 164 -3.54 5.36 -7.07
CA GLU A 164 -4.54 4.68 -7.91
C GLU A 164 -3.94 3.41 -8.56
N ILE A 165 -2.68 3.44 -9.01
CA ILE A 165 -2.01 2.25 -9.53
C ILE A 165 -1.89 1.17 -8.45
N VAL A 166 -1.45 1.54 -7.25
CA VAL A 166 -1.31 0.61 -6.11
C VAL A 166 -2.65 0.03 -5.67
N LYS A 167 -3.69 0.83 -5.63
CA LYS A 167 -5.07 0.43 -5.33
C LYS A 167 -5.58 -0.68 -6.24
N HIS A 168 -5.17 -0.68 -7.50
CA HIS A 168 -5.48 -1.71 -8.48
C HIS A 168 -4.41 -2.83 -8.55
N ASN A 169 -3.66 -3.04 -7.47
CA ASN A 169 -2.62 -4.07 -7.32
C ASN A 169 -1.45 -3.95 -8.31
N GLY A 170 -1.28 -2.78 -8.95
CA GLY A 170 -0.14 -2.50 -9.82
C GLY A 170 1.14 -2.18 -9.03
N ILE A 171 2.28 -2.31 -9.70
CA ILE A 171 3.58 -1.87 -9.20
C ILE A 171 3.87 -0.50 -9.80
N VAL A 172 4.34 0.44 -8.99
CA VAL A 172 4.72 1.77 -9.48
C VAL A 172 6.09 2.19 -8.95
N LEU A 173 6.92 2.66 -9.86
CA LEU A 173 8.23 3.24 -9.59
C LEU A 173 8.14 4.74 -9.81
N CYS A 174 8.23 5.54 -8.75
CA CYS A 174 8.26 6.99 -8.82
C CYS A 174 9.72 7.46 -8.78
N ALA A 175 10.13 8.30 -9.72
CA ALA A 175 11.47 8.87 -9.78
C ALA A 175 11.38 10.40 -9.87
N ASN A 176 11.37 11.07 -8.72
CA ASN A 176 11.28 12.53 -8.68
C ASN A 176 12.18 13.12 -7.57
N ILE A 177 12.38 14.43 -7.60
CA ILE A 177 13.22 15.11 -6.59
C ILE A 177 12.51 15.06 -5.23
N ALA A 178 11.21 15.38 -5.18
CA ALA A 178 10.38 15.45 -3.98
C ALA A 178 11.09 16.12 -2.78
N PRO A 179 11.42 17.42 -2.91
CA PRO A 179 12.38 18.07 -2.02
C PRO A 179 11.88 18.27 -0.58
N TYR A 180 10.56 18.24 -0.35
CA TYR A 180 9.96 18.59 0.93
C TYR A 180 9.41 17.35 1.64
N GLU A 181 9.78 17.16 2.92
CA GLU A 181 9.36 16.03 3.75
C GLU A 181 7.84 15.91 3.85
N ASN A 182 7.14 17.03 4.05
CA ASN A 182 5.69 17.04 4.16
C ASN A 182 4.99 16.45 2.93
N ASP A 183 5.50 16.72 1.72
CA ASP A 183 4.89 16.19 0.49
C ASP A 183 5.15 14.68 0.33
N ARG A 184 6.33 14.21 0.77
CA ARG A 184 6.66 12.78 0.81
C ARG A 184 5.76 12.05 1.80
N GLN A 185 5.59 12.61 2.99
CA GLN A 185 4.73 12.04 4.04
C GLN A 185 3.27 11.95 3.59
N VAL A 186 2.71 13.00 2.98
CA VAL A 186 1.35 12.99 2.41
C VAL A 186 1.18 11.88 1.37
N ASN A 187 2.19 11.68 0.51
CA ASN A 187 2.15 10.61 -0.48
C ASN A 187 2.28 9.22 0.16
N LYS A 188 3.15 9.07 1.15
CA LYS A 188 3.30 7.83 1.94
C LYS A 188 1.99 7.43 2.59
N GLU A 189 1.35 8.34 3.30
CA GLU A 189 0.05 8.10 3.95
C GLU A 189 -1.02 7.70 2.94
N ARG A 190 -1.13 8.42 1.83
CA ARG A 190 -2.11 8.15 0.77
C ARG A 190 -1.93 6.78 0.14
N ILE A 191 -0.71 6.40 -0.20
CA ILE A 191 -0.40 5.14 -0.88
C ILE A 191 -0.54 3.96 0.09
N SER A 192 -0.11 4.12 1.34
CA SER A 192 -0.13 3.08 2.38
C SER A 192 -1.53 2.61 2.76
N VAL A 193 -2.58 3.35 2.40
CA VAL A 193 -3.98 2.88 2.54
C VAL A 193 -4.24 1.63 1.68
N TYR A 194 -3.60 1.56 0.51
CA TYR A 194 -3.90 0.53 -0.50
C TYR A 194 -2.83 -0.54 -0.64
N GLY A 195 -1.57 -0.22 -0.34
CA GLY A 195 -0.45 -1.15 -0.49
C GLY A 195 0.81 -0.67 0.20
N ASP A 196 1.94 -1.31 -0.11
CA ASP A 196 3.20 -0.94 0.52
C ASP A 196 3.84 0.28 -0.17
N TYR A 197 4.43 1.16 0.63
CA TYR A 197 5.23 2.31 0.18
C TYR A 197 6.66 2.13 0.67
N ILE A 198 7.62 2.20 -0.24
CA ILE A 198 9.05 2.03 0.04
C ILE A 198 9.76 3.29 -0.45
N GLU A 199 10.22 4.13 0.47
CA GLU A 199 11.01 5.31 0.14
C GLU A 199 12.47 4.92 -0.05
N VAL A 200 13.02 5.27 -1.21
CA VAL A 200 14.42 5.02 -1.55
C VAL A 200 15.13 6.36 -1.70
N PHE A 201 15.99 6.70 -0.78
CA PHE A 201 16.80 7.90 -0.87
C PHE A 201 18.09 7.64 -1.65
N VAL A 202 18.19 8.27 -2.83
CA VAL A 202 19.41 8.25 -3.65
C VAL A 202 20.33 9.36 -3.21
N ASN A 203 21.22 9.03 -2.24
CA ASN A 203 22.09 9.94 -1.52
C ASN A 203 23.38 10.25 -2.30
N THR A 204 23.22 10.85 -3.48
CA THR A 204 24.38 11.34 -4.25
C THR A 204 24.73 12.76 -3.80
N LYS A 205 26.00 12.98 -3.48
CA LYS A 205 26.49 14.30 -3.05
C LYS A 205 26.19 15.37 -4.11
N LEU A 206 25.82 16.58 -3.66
CA LEU A 206 25.50 17.70 -4.54
C LEU A 206 26.60 17.96 -5.58
N LYS A 207 27.87 17.91 -5.14
CA LYS A 207 29.03 18.11 -6.02
C LYS A 207 29.07 17.12 -7.18
N GLU A 208 28.73 15.85 -6.91
CA GLU A 208 28.68 14.84 -7.95
C GLU A 208 27.48 15.04 -8.90
N CYS A 209 26.35 15.48 -8.37
CA CYS A 209 25.19 15.85 -9.19
C CYS A 209 25.50 17.03 -10.11
N GLU A 210 26.23 18.05 -9.60
CA GLU A 210 26.72 19.19 -10.38
C GLU A 210 27.74 18.78 -11.45
N ASN A 211 28.69 17.90 -11.10
CA ASN A 211 29.68 17.40 -12.05
C ASN A 211 29.03 16.62 -13.21
N ARG A 212 28.00 15.83 -12.90
CA ARG A 212 27.24 15.09 -13.92
C ARG A 212 26.41 16.02 -14.79
N ASP A 213 25.74 16.99 -14.21
CA ASP A 213 24.81 18.00 -14.79
C ASP A 213 24.20 17.62 -16.14
N VAL A 214 23.67 16.42 -16.26
CA VAL A 214 23.21 15.77 -17.49
C VAL A 214 22.24 16.64 -18.32
N LYS A 215 21.53 17.54 -17.64
CA LYS A 215 20.52 18.42 -18.25
C LYS A 215 20.98 19.88 -18.35
N GLY A 216 22.18 20.21 -17.91
CA GLY A 216 22.71 21.59 -17.84
C GLY A 216 21.93 22.49 -16.87
N LEU A 217 21.18 21.91 -15.92
CA LEU A 217 20.32 22.67 -15.02
C LEU A 217 21.12 23.32 -13.88
N TYR A 218 22.14 22.65 -13.37
CA TYR A 218 23.02 23.22 -12.34
C TYR A 218 23.80 24.42 -12.86
N LYS A 219 24.36 24.31 -14.08
CA LYS A 219 25.03 25.42 -14.73
C LYS A 219 24.10 26.64 -14.88
N LYS A 220 22.85 26.42 -15.31
CA LYS A 220 21.85 27.50 -15.44
C LYS A 220 21.47 28.08 -14.07
N ALA A 221 21.36 27.26 -13.03
CA ALA A 221 21.06 27.73 -11.68
C ALA A 221 22.22 28.58 -11.11
N ARG A 222 23.47 28.16 -11.29
CA ARG A 222 24.66 28.91 -10.87
C ARG A 222 24.80 30.24 -11.61
N LEU A 223 24.36 30.33 -12.87
CA LEU A 223 24.32 31.56 -13.63
C LEU A 223 23.11 32.47 -13.32
N GLY A 224 22.25 32.08 -12.35
CA GLY A 224 21.06 32.83 -11.99
C GLY A 224 19.91 32.79 -13.02
N ILE A 225 20.06 32.01 -14.10
CA ILE A 225 19.02 31.84 -15.13
C ILE A 225 17.79 31.08 -14.54
N ILE A 226 18.04 30.15 -13.62
CA ILE A 226 17.00 29.46 -12.84
C ILE A 226 17.04 30.01 -11.42
N PRO A 227 16.10 30.88 -11.03
CA PRO A 227 16.19 31.60 -9.73
C PRO A 227 15.97 30.70 -8.53
N THR A 228 15.18 29.64 -8.68
CA THR A 228 14.87 28.66 -7.59
C THR A 228 15.19 27.25 -8.06
N PHE A 229 16.28 26.68 -7.55
CA PHE A 229 16.74 25.34 -7.92
C PHE A 229 17.08 24.52 -6.69
N THR A 230 16.47 23.34 -6.56
CA THR A 230 16.66 22.46 -5.41
C THR A 230 18.12 22.03 -5.26
N GLY A 231 18.68 22.25 -4.09
CA GLY A 231 20.06 21.96 -3.75
C GLY A 231 21.04 23.14 -3.99
N ILE A 232 20.60 24.23 -4.67
CA ILE A 232 21.41 25.43 -4.89
C ILE A 232 20.79 26.63 -4.16
N SER A 233 19.64 27.12 -4.61
CA SER A 233 18.93 28.28 -4.05
C SER A 233 17.64 27.90 -3.31
N ASP A 234 17.27 26.64 -3.34
CA ASP A 234 16.11 26.09 -2.64
C ASP A 234 16.52 24.79 -1.93
N PRO A 235 16.04 24.54 -0.69
CA PRO A 235 16.49 23.40 0.08
C PRO A 235 15.98 22.06 -0.50
N PHE A 236 16.78 21.02 -0.24
CA PHE A 236 16.37 19.64 -0.31
C PHE A 236 16.35 19.08 1.12
N GLU A 237 15.18 18.77 1.64
CA GLU A 237 15.00 18.18 2.95
C GLU A 237 15.34 16.70 2.87
N ILE A 238 16.46 16.30 3.51
CA ILE A 238 16.90 14.90 3.52
C ILE A 238 15.84 14.04 4.21
N PRO A 239 15.42 12.90 3.61
CA PRO A 239 14.48 11.99 4.25
C PRO A 239 14.96 11.54 5.62
N THR A 240 14.09 11.62 6.63
CA THR A 240 14.41 11.28 8.01
C THR A 240 14.45 9.77 8.24
N ASN A 241 13.53 9.03 7.64
CA ASN A 241 13.39 7.57 7.82
C ASN A 241 13.05 6.88 6.50
N PRO A 242 13.92 6.93 5.49
CA PRO A 242 13.71 6.20 4.26
C PRO A 242 13.89 4.70 4.51
N GLU A 243 13.12 3.86 3.86
CA GLU A 243 13.26 2.41 3.96
C GLU A 243 14.61 1.91 3.39
N ILE A 244 15.14 2.63 2.39
CA ILE A 244 16.43 2.28 1.76
C ILE A 244 17.21 3.56 1.48
N VAL A 245 18.52 3.54 1.77
CA VAL A 245 19.46 4.58 1.33
C VAL A 245 20.44 3.96 0.35
N LEU A 246 20.62 4.61 -0.80
CA LEU A 246 21.59 4.23 -1.82
C LEU A 246 22.62 5.34 -1.96
N ASP A 247 23.87 5.07 -1.64
CA ASP A 247 24.98 5.99 -1.88
C ASP A 247 25.36 5.98 -3.35
N GLY A 248 25.50 7.19 -3.94
CA GLY A 248 25.71 7.40 -5.36
C GLY A 248 27.02 8.07 -5.74
#